data_64ca5bf52beef7af67d2e092a200cc77
#
_entry.id   64ca5bf52beef7af67d2e092a200cc77
#
_cell.length_a   1.000
_cell.length_b   1.000
_cell.length_c   1.000
_cell.angle_alpha   90.00
_cell.angle_beta   90.00
_cell.angle_gamma   90.00
#
_symmetry.space_group_name_H-M   'P 1'
#
loop_
_entity.id
_entity.type
_entity.pdbx_description
1 polymer ?
#
loop_
_entity_poly.entity_id
_entity_poly.type
_entity_poly.pdbx_seq_one_letter_code
_entity_poly.pdbx_strand_id
1 'polypeptide(L)'
;DIIVNTDADNQYPGRYIPELVAPVLAGKADIVIANRQIDNIEHFSPMKKLLQKLGSWTVRTVSGTDVPDAVSGFRAYTRDAALRLNILTNFSYTLDTIIQAGKQGLIIESIPVETNGPIRPSRLQRSMGHFIKAQASTIVRLYAFYEPLRTFSYIALPFLLSGLFLWGRFFYTQLTGASNQFIQSVTIGTGLLLVGLFIFLFGVQADITSKHRQMTQETLYRLKKLELEQNKTAVNNPLAP
;
A
#
# COMPACT_ATOMS: atom_id res chain seq x y z
N ASP A 1 -18.10 16.33 11.59
CA ASP A 1 -16.72 16.63 12.00
C ASP A 1 -15.74 16.21 10.90
N ILE A 2 -14.78 17.07 10.62
CA ILE A 2 -13.72 16.86 9.63
C ILE A 2 -12.38 16.91 10.35
N ILE A 3 -11.48 16.00 10.00
CA ILE A 3 -10.13 15.94 10.57
C ILE A 3 -9.16 16.38 9.50
N VAL A 4 -8.33 17.39 9.78
CA VAL A 4 -7.24 17.82 8.92
C VAL A 4 -5.92 17.45 9.56
N ASN A 5 -5.09 16.71 8.81
CA ASN A 5 -3.74 16.34 9.21
C ASN A 5 -2.72 17.14 8.41
N THR A 6 -1.68 17.65 9.07
CA THR A 6 -0.56 18.34 8.44
C THR A 6 0.73 18.07 9.22
N ASP A 7 1.85 18.12 8.53
CA ASP A 7 3.17 18.01 9.16
C ASP A 7 3.55 19.34 9.85
N ALA A 8 4.22 19.28 11.01
CA ALA A 8 4.59 20.44 11.80
C ALA A 8 5.89 21.13 11.32
N ASP A 9 6.32 20.88 10.07
CA ASP A 9 7.56 21.42 9.50
C ASP A 9 7.35 22.66 8.63
N ASN A 10 6.12 23.20 8.62
CA ASN A 10 5.71 24.36 7.81
C ASN A 10 5.88 24.16 6.30
N GLN A 11 5.98 22.92 5.83
CA GLN A 11 6.07 22.63 4.39
C GLN A 11 4.74 22.96 3.67
N TYR A 12 3.62 22.78 4.36
CA TYR A 12 2.28 23.02 3.82
C TYR A 12 1.69 24.32 4.36
N PRO A 13 1.40 25.32 3.50
CA PRO A 13 0.75 26.55 3.93
C PRO A 13 -0.68 26.28 4.42
N GLY A 14 -1.01 26.78 5.61
CA GLY A 14 -2.34 26.63 6.21
C GLY A 14 -3.49 27.27 5.41
N ARG A 15 -3.17 28.17 4.46
CA ARG A 15 -4.18 28.78 3.56
C ARG A 15 -4.94 27.77 2.71
N TYR A 16 -4.39 26.58 2.47
CA TYR A 16 -5.07 25.51 1.71
C TYR A 16 -6.03 24.65 2.52
N ILE A 17 -6.13 24.85 3.86
CA ILE A 17 -7.08 24.10 4.69
C ILE A 17 -8.53 24.24 4.21
N PRO A 18 -9.04 25.45 3.89
CA PRO A 18 -10.40 25.59 3.37
C PRO A 18 -10.64 24.83 2.05
N GLU A 19 -9.67 24.85 1.16
CA GLU A 19 -9.74 24.13 -0.13
C GLU A 19 -9.74 22.60 0.07
N LEU A 20 -8.93 22.08 1.01
CA LEU A 20 -8.92 20.67 1.38
C LEU A 20 -10.24 20.21 1.99
N VAL A 21 -10.87 21.05 2.79
CA VAL A 21 -12.10 20.74 3.51
C VAL A 21 -13.34 20.86 2.62
N ALA A 22 -13.32 21.72 1.60
CA ALA A 22 -14.47 22.01 0.75
C ALA A 22 -15.08 20.76 0.07
N PRO A 23 -14.33 19.83 -0.56
CA PRO A 23 -14.91 18.63 -1.17
C PRO A 23 -15.51 17.68 -0.12
N VAL A 24 -14.93 17.62 1.09
CA VAL A 24 -15.46 16.83 2.21
C VAL A 24 -16.78 17.40 2.71
N LEU A 25 -16.87 18.72 2.87
CA LEU A 25 -18.11 19.42 3.27
C LEU A 25 -19.22 19.26 2.21
N ALA A 26 -18.83 19.25 0.93
CA ALA A 26 -19.76 19.06 -0.17
C ALA A 26 -20.22 17.60 -0.34
N GLY A 27 -19.70 16.64 0.47
CA GLY A 27 -20.02 15.21 0.36
C GLY A 27 -19.48 14.55 -0.93
N LYS A 28 -18.50 15.18 -1.60
CA LYS A 28 -17.90 14.68 -2.84
C LYS A 28 -16.76 13.71 -2.58
N ALA A 29 -16.07 13.84 -1.47
CA ALA A 29 -14.93 13.01 -1.10
C ALA A 29 -14.97 12.62 0.38
N ASP A 30 -14.50 11.41 0.67
CA ASP A 30 -14.26 10.92 2.02
C ASP A 30 -12.90 11.35 2.54
N ILE A 31 -11.93 11.45 1.62
CA ILE A 31 -10.55 11.86 1.89
C ILE A 31 -10.11 12.84 0.80
N VAL A 32 -9.50 13.95 1.19
CA VAL A 32 -8.86 14.88 0.27
C VAL A 32 -7.37 14.94 0.57
N ILE A 33 -6.54 14.79 -0.47
CA ILE A 33 -5.07 14.74 -0.38
C ILE A 33 -4.49 15.93 -1.13
N ALA A 34 -3.61 16.67 -0.48
CA ALA A 34 -2.84 17.72 -1.12
C ALA A 34 -1.79 17.14 -2.08
N ASN A 35 -1.88 17.47 -3.35
CA ASN A 35 -0.91 17.10 -4.38
C ASN A 35 0.15 18.20 -4.50
N ARG A 36 1.38 17.89 -4.11
CA ARG A 36 2.52 18.82 -4.15
C ARG A 36 3.06 19.11 -5.54
N GLN A 37 2.47 18.54 -6.58
CA GLN A 37 2.97 18.68 -7.95
C GLN A 37 4.49 18.41 -8.03
N ILE A 38 4.91 17.20 -7.68
CA ILE A 38 6.32 16.81 -7.48
C ILE A 38 7.24 17.21 -8.63
N ASP A 39 6.71 17.28 -9.85
CA ASP A 39 7.48 17.72 -11.01
C ASP A 39 7.93 19.18 -10.93
N ASN A 40 7.15 20.02 -10.29
CA ASN A 40 7.39 21.47 -10.17
C ASN A 40 8.32 21.81 -8.98
N ILE A 41 8.68 20.82 -8.14
CA ILE A 41 9.54 21.06 -6.97
C ILE A 41 11.01 21.16 -7.44
N GLU A 42 11.56 22.36 -7.45
CA GLU A 42 12.91 22.63 -7.97
C GLU A 42 14.03 21.95 -7.15
N HIS A 43 13.90 21.88 -5.83
CA HIS A 43 14.93 21.33 -4.94
C HIS A 43 14.97 19.80 -4.89
N PHE A 44 14.12 19.08 -5.65
CA PHE A 44 14.16 17.62 -5.72
C PHE A 44 15.08 17.16 -6.85
N SER A 45 16.01 16.25 -6.52
CA SER A 45 16.83 15.60 -7.54
C SER A 45 15.96 14.73 -8.47
N PRO A 46 16.35 14.53 -9.76
CA PRO A 46 15.59 13.70 -10.70
C PRO A 46 15.34 12.29 -10.16
N MET A 47 16.31 11.69 -9.49
CA MET A 47 16.18 10.37 -8.88
C MET A 47 15.12 10.36 -7.77
N LYS A 48 15.06 11.41 -6.94
CA LYS A 48 14.04 11.54 -5.89
C LYS A 48 12.63 11.66 -6.50
N LYS A 49 12.48 12.46 -7.56
CA LYS A 49 11.22 12.59 -8.30
C LYS A 49 10.77 11.23 -8.87
N LEU A 50 11.69 10.49 -9.52
CA LEU A 50 11.42 9.17 -10.07
C LEU A 50 10.96 8.18 -9.01
N LEU A 51 11.66 8.10 -7.88
CA LEU A 51 11.31 7.19 -6.79
C LEU A 51 9.98 7.53 -6.14
N GLN A 52 9.64 8.80 -5.99
CA GLN A 52 8.32 9.21 -5.49
C GLN A 52 7.20 8.89 -6.47
N LYS A 53 7.43 9.07 -7.78
CA LYS A 53 6.49 8.66 -8.84
C LYS A 53 6.28 7.14 -8.84
N LEU A 54 7.36 6.37 -8.71
CA LEU A 54 7.29 4.91 -8.64
C LEU A 54 6.52 4.46 -7.38
N GLY A 55 6.78 5.10 -6.24
CA GLY A 55 6.03 4.85 -5.01
C GLY A 55 4.54 5.15 -5.16
N SER A 56 4.19 6.31 -5.72
CA SER A 56 2.79 6.69 -5.97
C SER A 56 2.12 5.77 -7.01
N TRP A 57 2.82 5.38 -8.07
CA TRP A 57 2.33 4.40 -9.03
C TRP A 57 2.04 3.05 -8.39
N THR A 58 2.95 2.57 -7.53
CA THR A 58 2.76 1.33 -6.78
C THR A 58 1.51 1.39 -5.90
N VAL A 59 1.34 2.49 -5.16
CA VAL A 59 0.18 2.69 -4.30
C VAL A 59 -1.11 2.71 -5.13
N ARG A 60 -1.15 3.43 -6.25
CA ARG A 60 -2.30 3.44 -7.17
C ARG A 60 -2.66 2.04 -7.64
N THR A 61 -1.66 1.25 -8.06
CA THR A 61 -1.86 -0.12 -8.54
C THR A 61 -2.42 -1.05 -7.45
N VAL A 62 -1.94 -0.92 -6.21
CA VAL A 62 -2.38 -1.76 -5.09
C VAL A 62 -3.71 -1.30 -4.50
N SER A 63 -3.96 0.01 -4.45
CA SER A 63 -5.18 0.61 -3.89
C SER A 63 -6.35 0.65 -4.86
N GLY A 64 -6.08 0.64 -6.17
CA GLY A 64 -7.09 0.89 -7.20
C GLY A 64 -7.57 2.35 -7.23
N THR A 65 -6.77 3.30 -6.71
CA THR A 65 -7.10 4.73 -6.67
C THR A 65 -6.23 5.53 -7.62
N ASP A 66 -6.65 6.71 -8.02
CA ASP A 66 -5.87 7.61 -8.88
C ASP A 66 -5.26 8.77 -8.10
N VAL A 67 -4.50 8.46 -7.05
CA VAL A 67 -3.83 9.46 -6.22
C VAL A 67 -2.45 9.81 -6.79
N PRO A 68 -2.22 11.05 -7.25
CA PRO A 68 -0.95 11.43 -7.88
C PRO A 68 0.22 11.56 -6.88
N ASP A 69 -0.05 11.98 -5.66
CA ASP A 69 0.95 12.16 -4.59
C ASP A 69 0.58 11.37 -3.33
N ALA A 70 0.90 10.08 -3.34
CA ALA A 70 0.59 9.19 -2.24
C ALA A 70 1.40 9.46 -0.95
N VAL A 71 2.50 10.21 -1.04
CA VAL A 71 3.40 10.47 0.09
C VAL A 71 3.00 11.74 0.87
N SER A 72 2.15 12.59 0.30
CA SER A 72 1.69 13.82 0.96
C SER A 72 1.01 13.51 2.30
N GLY A 73 1.44 14.21 3.36
CA GLY A 73 0.87 14.14 4.70
C GLY A 73 -0.26 15.13 4.96
N PHE A 74 -0.47 16.11 4.05
CA PHE A 74 -1.50 17.13 4.21
C PHE A 74 -2.84 16.65 3.64
N ARG A 75 -3.77 16.31 4.53
CA ARG A 75 -5.01 15.61 4.16
C ARG A 75 -6.19 16.05 5.00
N ALA A 76 -7.39 16.01 4.41
CA ALA A 76 -8.66 16.11 5.13
C ALA A 76 -9.40 14.77 5.06
N TYR A 77 -10.11 14.42 6.12
CA TYR A 77 -10.88 13.19 6.26
C TYR A 77 -12.26 13.48 6.76
N THR A 78 -13.27 12.76 6.26
CA THR A 78 -14.54 12.65 6.97
C THR A 78 -14.33 11.89 8.28
N ARG A 79 -15.20 12.09 9.25
CA ARG A 79 -15.21 11.30 10.49
C ARG A 79 -15.34 9.81 10.21
N ASP A 80 -16.20 9.44 9.25
CA ASP A 80 -16.43 8.03 8.89
C ASP A 80 -15.17 7.40 8.30
N ALA A 81 -14.51 8.08 7.37
CA ALA A 81 -13.22 7.62 6.81
C ALA A 81 -12.17 7.44 7.92
N ALA A 82 -12.04 8.38 8.84
CA ALA A 82 -11.07 8.30 9.93
C ALA A 82 -11.35 7.10 10.88
N LEU A 83 -12.61 6.76 11.12
CA LEU A 83 -12.97 5.58 11.92
C LEU A 83 -12.66 4.25 11.22
N ARG A 84 -12.78 4.20 9.89
CA ARG A 84 -12.49 3.03 9.07
C ARG A 84 -11.00 2.74 8.93
N LEU A 85 -10.15 3.76 9.02
CA LEU A 85 -8.72 3.62 8.85
C LEU A 85 -8.05 3.12 10.13
N ASN A 86 -7.21 2.10 9.99
CA ASN A 86 -6.43 1.51 11.07
C ASN A 86 -4.96 1.39 10.64
N ILE A 87 -4.11 2.26 11.19
CA ILE A 87 -2.68 2.26 10.88
C ILE A 87 -2.01 1.17 11.71
N LEU A 88 -1.76 0.03 11.08
CA LEU A 88 -1.14 -1.14 11.70
C LEU A 88 0.32 -1.31 11.30
N THR A 89 0.79 -0.56 10.32
CA THR A 89 2.14 -0.71 9.78
C THR A 89 3.03 0.45 10.18
N ASN A 90 4.28 0.13 10.48
CA ASN A 90 5.32 1.14 10.78
C ASN A 90 5.98 1.71 9.50
N PHE A 91 5.44 1.43 8.31
CA PHE A 91 6.11 1.81 7.05
C PHE A 91 5.91 3.27 6.68
N SER A 92 4.65 3.62 6.53
CA SER A 92 4.22 4.98 6.20
C SER A 92 2.69 5.01 6.35
N TYR A 93 2.21 5.79 7.29
CA TYR A 93 0.77 5.99 7.46
C TYR A 93 0.12 6.56 6.19
N THR A 94 0.87 7.38 5.44
CA THR A 94 0.37 8.02 4.22
C THR A 94 0.05 7.01 3.11
N LEU A 95 0.87 6.00 2.92
CA LEU A 95 0.65 4.96 1.93
C LEU A 95 -0.40 3.96 2.40
N ASP A 96 -0.34 3.58 3.67
CA ASP A 96 -1.24 2.61 4.29
C ASP A 96 -2.69 3.10 4.26
N THR A 97 -2.93 4.37 4.61
CA THR A 97 -4.28 4.96 4.59
C THR A 97 -4.89 5.02 3.19
N ILE A 98 -4.11 5.32 2.14
CA ILE A 98 -4.62 5.33 0.76
C ILE A 98 -5.01 3.92 0.30
N ILE A 99 -4.16 2.91 0.61
CA ILE A 99 -4.45 1.54 0.21
C ILE A 99 -5.68 1.02 0.94
N GLN A 100 -5.79 1.28 2.24
CA GLN A 100 -6.99 0.90 3.00
C GLN A 100 -8.24 1.59 2.46
N ALA A 101 -8.17 2.90 2.20
CA ALA A 101 -9.27 3.66 1.66
C ALA A 101 -9.74 3.13 0.29
N GLY A 102 -8.79 2.88 -0.63
CA GLY A 102 -9.12 2.32 -1.94
C GLY A 102 -9.76 0.93 -1.85
N LYS A 103 -9.22 0.04 -1.00
CA LYS A 103 -9.78 -1.31 -0.79
C LYS A 103 -11.15 -1.31 -0.09
N GLN A 104 -11.49 -0.24 0.63
CA GLN A 104 -12.80 -0.04 1.26
C GLN A 104 -13.77 0.77 0.39
N GLY A 105 -13.37 1.18 -0.81
CA GLY A 105 -14.21 1.94 -1.74
C GLY A 105 -14.48 3.38 -1.30
N LEU A 106 -13.63 3.98 -0.45
CA LEU A 106 -13.73 5.38 -0.07
C LEU A 106 -13.35 6.29 -1.24
N ILE A 107 -14.07 7.39 -1.38
CA ILE A 107 -13.82 8.38 -2.44
C ILE A 107 -12.65 9.27 -2.03
N ILE A 108 -11.58 9.25 -2.84
CA ILE A 108 -10.40 10.07 -2.61
C ILE A 108 -10.29 11.12 -3.71
N GLU A 109 -10.20 12.39 -3.34
CA GLU A 109 -9.88 13.49 -4.23
C GLU A 109 -8.49 14.05 -3.95
N SER A 110 -7.91 14.70 -4.96
CA SER A 110 -6.60 15.37 -4.83
C SER A 110 -6.70 16.81 -5.30
N ILE A 111 -6.20 17.74 -4.50
CA ILE A 111 -6.12 19.15 -4.87
C ILE A 111 -4.66 19.59 -5.04
N PRO A 112 -4.32 20.40 -6.02
CA PRO A 112 -2.98 20.93 -6.18
C PRO A 112 -2.66 21.92 -5.06
N VAL A 113 -1.48 21.79 -4.45
CA VAL A 113 -0.99 22.72 -3.44
C VAL A 113 0.46 23.10 -3.72
N GLU A 114 0.81 24.34 -3.49
CA GLU A 114 2.20 24.79 -3.45
C GLU A 114 2.81 24.42 -2.10
N THR A 115 4.09 24.13 -2.08
CA THR A 115 4.84 23.86 -0.85
C THR A 115 5.85 24.95 -0.58
N ASN A 116 6.02 25.27 0.70
CA ASN A 116 7.12 26.14 1.12
C ASN A 116 8.46 25.42 0.92
N GLY A 117 9.51 26.19 0.70
CA GLY A 117 10.88 25.65 0.67
C GLY A 117 11.28 25.04 2.02
N PRO A 118 12.23 24.11 2.04
CA PRO A 118 12.67 23.47 3.28
C PRO A 118 13.36 24.48 4.20
N ILE A 119 12.86 24.63 5.42
CA ILE A 119 13.44 25.54 6.44
C ILE A 119 14.73 24.94 7.02
N ARG A 120 14.89 23.61 6.96
CA ARG A 120 16.07 22.89 7.48
C ARG A 120 16.41 21.66 6.64
N PRO A 121 17.68 21.19 6.63
CA PRO A 121 18.06 19.95 5.98
C PRO A 121 17.27 18.75 6.57
N SER A 122 16.88 17.81 5.70
CA SER A 122 16.17 16.60 6.13
C SER A 122 17.05 15.75 7.05
N ARG A 123 16.56 15.41 8.23
CA ARG A 123 17.23 14.51 9.18
C ARG A 123 17.10 13.03 8.80
N LEU A 124 16.12 12.69 7.97
CA LEU A 124 15.78 11.30 7.61
C LEU A 124 16.63 10.73 6.48
N GLN A 125 17.35 11.57 5.72
CA GLN A 125 18.04 11.14 4.51
C GLN A 125 19.54 11.46 4.61
N ARG A 126 20.32 10.53 5.16
CA ARG A 126 21.79 10.65 5.24
C ARG A 126 22.51 10.29 3.94
N SER A 127 21.93 9.44 3.08
CA SER A 127 22.51 9.09 1.78
C SER A 127 21.43 8.65 0.77
N MET A 128 21.70 8.86 -0.52
CA MET A 128 20.81 8.44 -1.62
C MET A 128 20.62 6.92 -1.63
N GLY A 129 21.67 6.14 -1.39
CA GLY A 129 21.59 4.68 -1.34
C GLY A 129 20.67 4.17 -0.22
N HIS A 130 20.73 4.79 0.96
CA HIS A 130 19.82 4.48 2.07
C HIS A 130 18.36 4.79 1.70
N PHE A 131 18.13 5.93 1.04
CA PHE A 131 16.79 6.32 0.57
C PHE A 131 16.22 5.33 -0.45
N ILE A 132 17.01 4.94 -1.46
CA ILE A 132 16.60 3.95 -2.47
C ILE A 132 16.25 2.61 -1.81
N LYS A 133 17.11 2.12 -0.90
CA LYS A 133 16.88 0.86 -0.18
C LYS A 133 15.60 0.92 0.67
N ALA A 134 15.37 2.01 1.37
CA ALA A 134 14.17 2.20 2.18
C ALA A 134 12.90 2.21 1.31
N GLN A 135 12.91 2.94 0.18
CA GLN A 135 11.77 3.00 -0.74
C GLN A 135 11.50 1.63 -1.40
N ALA A 136 12.53 0.96 -1.90
CA ALA A 136 12.38 -0.38 -2.48
C ALA A 136 11.83 -1.38 -1.45
N SER A 137 12.36 -1.36 -0.22
CA SER A 137 11.86 -2.20 0.88
C SER A 137 10.39 -1.92 1.19
N THR A 138 9.99 -0.65 1.20
CA THR A 138 8.59 -0.25 1.44
C THR A 138 7.67 -0.77 0.34
N ILE A 139 8.06 -0.63 -0.93
CA ILE A 139 7.30 -1.11 -2.08
C ILE A 139 7.11 -2.63 -1.99
N VAL A 140 8.18 -3.40 -1.79
CA VAL A 140 8.12 -4.87 -1.68
C VAL A 140 7.20 -5.29 -0.53
N ARG A 141 7.33 -4.63 0.63
CA ARG A 141 6.48 -4.93 1.79
C ARG A 141 5.01 -4.60 1.55
N LEU A 142 4.70 -3.50 0.86
CA LEU A 142 3.33 -3.14 0.50
C LEU A 142 2.71 -4.21 -0.40
N TYR A 143 3.41 -4.66 -1.43
CA TYR A 143 2.94 -5.74 -2.29
C TYR A 143 2.76 -7.05 -1.51
N ALA A 144 3.74 -7.46 -0.72
CA ALA A 144 3.65 -8.68 0.08
C ALA A 144 2.51 -8.64 1.10
N PHE A 145 2.17 -7.46 1.61
CA PHE A 145 1.15 -7.29 2.65
C PHE A 145 -0.27 -7.15 2.08
N TYR A 146 -0.42 -6.45 0.93
CA TYR A 146 -1.73 -6.14 0.36
C TYR A 146 -2.11 -7.00 -0.85
N GLU A 147 -1.12 -7.54 -1.58
CA GLU A 147 -1.30 -8.42 -2.74
C GLU A 147 -0.42 -9.68 -2.61
N PRO A 148 -0.56 -10.46 -1.52
CA PRO A 148 0.35 -11.56 -1.25
C PRO A 148 0.30 -12.64 -2.32
N LEU A 149 -0.88 -13.03 -2.79
CA LEU A 149 -1.01 -14.06 -3.82
C LEU A 149 -0.24 -13.70 -5.09
N ARG A 150 -0.34 -12.45 -5.56
CA ARG A 150 0.41 -11.97 -6.73
C ARG A 150 1.92 -12.00 -6.48
N THR A 151 2.34 -11.50 -5.33
CA THR A 151 3.76 -11.45 -4.95
C THR A 151 4.38 -12.83 -4.94
N PHE A 152 3.76 -13.79 -4.23
CA PHE A 152 4.27 -15.14 -4.13
C PHE A 152 4.13 -15.91 -5.45
N SER A 153 3.10 -15.65 -6.27
CA SER A 153 2.97 -16.23 -7.60
C SER A 153 4.11 -15.80 -8.53
N TYR A 154 4.50 -14.52 -8.52
CA TYR A 154 5.66 -14.05 -9.30
C TYR A 154 6.98 -14.68 -8.84
N ILE A 155 7.14 -14.94 -7.53
CA ILE A 155 8.32 -15.62 -7.00
C ILE A 155 8.28 -17.12 -7.34
N ALA A 156 7.12 -17.77 -7.27
CA ALA A 156 6.97 -19.20 -7.58
C ALA A 156 7.16 -19.52 -9.07
N LEU A 157 6.73 -18.62 -9.95
CA LEU A 157 6.71 -18.83 -11.40
C LEU A 157 8.04 -19.29 -12.00
N PRO A 158 9.21 -18.65 -11.73
CA PRO A 158 10.48 -19.11 -12.27
C PRO A 158 10.85 -20.53 -11.80
N PHE A 159 10.54 -20.91 -10.56
CA PHE A 159 10.79 -22.26 -10.07
C PHE A 159 9.91 -23.28 -10.78
N LEU A 160 8.62 -22.98 -10.94
CA LEU A 160 7.67 -23.85 -11.64
C LEU A 160 8.04 -24.01 -13.11
N LEU A 161 8.36 -22.91 -13.81
CA LEU A 161 8.75 -22.96 -15.22
C LEU A 161 10.08 -23.71 -15.41
N SER A 162 11.08 -23.48 -14.56
CA SER A 162 12.35 -24.19 -14.63
C SER A 162 12.19 -25.68 -14.35
N GLY A 163 11.39 -26.04 -13.36
CA GLY A 163 11.08 -27.44 -13.05
C GLY A 163 10.34 -28.13 -14.20
N LEU A 164 9.33 -27.46 -14.77
CA LEU A 164 8.56 -27.99 -15.91
C LEU A 164 9.43 -28.13 -17.16
N PHE A 165 10.35 -27.19 -17.41
CA PHE A 165 11.33 -27.27 -18.50
C PHE A 165 12.24 -28.50 -18.35
N LEU A 166 12.76 -28.76 -17.14
CA LEU A 166 13.61 -29.93 -16.91
C LEU A 166 12.85 -31.26 -17.07
N TRP A 167 11.58 -31.30 -16.66
CA TRP A 167 10.71 -32.43 -16.90
C TRP A 167 10.40 -32.62 -18.38
N GLY A 168 10.05 -31.54 -19.10
CA GLY A 168 9.79 -31.57 -20.52
C GLY A 168 11.01 -32.06 -21.32
N ARG A 169 12.22 -31.61 -20.96
CA ARG A 169 13.49 -32.10 -21.52
C ARG A 169 13.66 -33.60 -21.32
N PHE A 170 13.40 -34.10 -20.14
CA PHE A 170 13.50 -35.54 -19.86
C PHE A 170 12.51 -36.36 -20.70
N PHE A 171 11.24 -35.98 -20.75
CA PHE A 171 10.24 -36.65 -21.56
C PHE A 171 10.60 -36.66 -23.07
N TYR A 172 11.07 -35.51 -23.56
CA TYR A 172 11.50 -35.39 -24.94
C TYR A 172 12.65 -36.36 -25.25
N THR A 173 13.67 -36.46 -24.38
CA THR A 173 14.80 -37.38 -24.59
C THR A 173 14.40 -38.84 -24.47
N GLN A 174 13.45 -39.20 -23.65
CA GLN A 174 12.89 -40.57 -23.59
C GLN A 174 12.15 -40.94 -24.87
N LEU A 175 11.36 -40.05 -25.43
CA LEU A 175 10.61 -40.29 -26.67
C LEU A 175 11.51 -40.39 -27.88
N THR A 176 12.66 -39.73 -27.89
CA THR A 176 13.64 -39.75 -28.99
C THR A 176 14.67 -40.88 -28.86
N GLY A 177 14.57 -41.74 -27.84
CA GLY A 177 15.45 -42.90 -27.63
C GLY A 177 16.88 -42.52 -27.17
N ALA A 178 17.13 -41.28 -26.79
CA ALA A 178 18.37 -40.85 -26.20
C ALA A 178 18.45 -41.35 -24.75
N SER A 179 19.35 -42.29 -24.53
CA SER A 179 19.65 -43.05 -23.31
C SER A 179 19.43 -42.28 -21.95
N ASN A 180 19.21 -43.05 -20.87
CA ASN A 180 18.98 -42.76 -19.46
C ASN A 180 19.87 -41.69 -18.75
N GLN A 181 20.58 -40.84 -19.49
CA GLN A 181 21.56 -39.88 -18.95
C GLN A 181 20.97 -38.70 -18.20
N PHE A 182 19.64 -38.51 -18.21
CA PHE A 182 19.01 -37.30 -17.70
C PHE A 182 18.12 -37.50 -16.44
N ILE A 183 18.31 -38.59 -15.70
CA ILE A 183 17.58 -38.83 -14.42
C ILE A 183 17.79 -37.69 -13.42
N GLN A 184 19.00 -37.10 -13.40
CA GLN A 184 19.31 -35.94 -12.57
C GLN A 184 18.41 -34.73 -12.89
N SER A 185 18.01 -34.55 -14.16
CA SER A 185 17.12 -33.47 -14.56
C SER A 185 15.71 -33.64 -13.95
N VAL A 186 15.21 -34.86 -13.85
CA VAL A 186 13.92 -35.13 -13.20
C VAL A 186 14.00 -34.86 -11.70
N THR A 187 15.07 -35.31 -11.04
CA THR A 187 15.26 -35.09 -9.60
C THR A 187 15.31 -33.60 -9.28
N ILE A 188 16.16 -32.84 -10.00
CA ILE A 188 16.27 -31.39 -9.83
C ILE A 188 14.95 -30.71 -10.21
N GLY A 189 14.34 -31.11 -11.34
CA GLY A 189 13.06 -30.56 -11.80
C GLY A 189 11.94 -30.76 -10.77
N THR A 190 11.85 -31.96 -10.17
CA THR A 190 10.89 -32.24 -9.09
C THR A 190 11.13 -31.38 -7.86
N GLY A 191 12.40 -31.21 -7.47
CA GLY A 191 12.76 -30.32 -6.36
C GLY A 191 12.31 -28.87 -6.61
N LEU A 192 12.56 -28.36 -7.84
CA LEU A 192 12.13 -27.02 -8.23
C LEU A 192 10.60 -26.87 -8.27
N LEU A 193 9.88 -27.88 -8.80
CA LEU A 193 8.41 -27.89 -8.79
C LEU A 193 7.85 -27.87 -7.37
N LEU A 194 8.41 -28.67 -6.46
CA LEU A 194 7.99 -28.69 -5.07
C LEU A 194 8.25 -27.34 -4.39
N VAL A 195 9.43 -26.75 -4.56
CA VAL A 195 9.73 -25.41 -4.03
C VAL A 195 8.76 -24.38 -4.57
N GLY A 196 8.53 -24.36 -5.90
CA GLY A 196 7.58 -23.43 -6.52
C GLY A 196 6.16 -23.63 -6.00
N LEU A 197 5.72 -24.87 -5.85
CA LEU A 197 4.40 -25.21 -5.30
C LEU A 197 4.27 -24.72 -3.84
N PHE A 198 5.26 -24.97 -2.99
CA PHE A 198 5.24 -24.48 -1.61
C PHE A 198 5.16 -22.96 -1.54
N ILE A 199 5.97 -22.25 -2.35
CA ILE A 199 5.94 -20.79 -2.41
C ILE A 199 4.54 -20.32 -2.83
N PHE A 200 3.92 -20.94 -3.82
CA PHE A 200 2.56 -20.62 -4.26
C PHE A 200 1.53 -20.86 -3.15
N LEU A 201 1.58 -21.99 -2.45
CA LEU A 201 0.68 -22.33 -1.36
C LEU A 201 0.83 -21.34 -0.18
N PHE A 202 2.05 -20.90 0.14
CA PHE A 202 2.27 -19.80 1.09
C PHE A 202 1.59 -18.51 0.63
N GLY A 203 1.62 -18.22 -0.68
CA GLY A 203 0.89 -17.10 -1.26
C GLY A 203 -0.61 -17.18 -1.04
N VAL A 204 -1.21 -18.33 -1.27
CA VAL A 204 -2.65 -18.60 -1.01
C VAL A 204 -2.98 -18.42 0.47
N GLN A 205 -2.17 -19.00 1.36
CA GLN A 205 -2.34 -18.85 2.81
C GLN A 205 -2.25 -17.40 3.27
N ALA A 206 -1.29 -16.65 2.74
CA ALA A 206 -1.13 -15.23 3.05
C ALA A 206 -2.30 -14.38 2.53
N ASP A 207 -2.87 -14.73 1.36
CA ASP A 207 -4.05 -14.05 0.81
C ASP A 207 -5.29 -14.26 1.69
N ILE A 208 -5.53 -15.50 2.13
CA ILE A 208 -6.59 -15.80 3.09
C ILE A 208 -6.43 -14.99 4.37
N THR A 209 -5.22 -14.93 4.92
CA THR A 209 -4.91 -14.13 6.11
C THR A 209 -5.16 -12.63 5.88
N SER A 210 -4.85 -12.12 4.68
CA SER A 210 -5.14 -10.73 4.31
C SER A 210 -6.65 -10.44 4.25
N LYS A 211 -7.46 -11.38 3.76
CA LYS A 211 -8.93 -11.27 3.78
C LYS A 211 -9.51 -11.30 5.19
N HIS A 212 -9.02 -12.16 6.06
CA HIS A 212 -9.40 -12.16 7.48
C HIS A 212 -9.11 -10.82 8.16
N ARG A 213 -7.97 -10.21 7.87
CA ARG A 213 -7.64 -8.88 8.37
C ARG A 213 -8.65 -7.82 7.92
N GLN A 214 -9.08 -7.83 6.65
CA GLN A 214 -10.10 -6.91 6.16
C GLN A 214 -11.43 -7.07 6.91
N MET A 215 -11.87 -8.30 7.17
CA MET A 215 -13.07 -8.58 7.98
C MET A 215 -12.92 -8.07 9.41
N THR A 216 -11.76 -8.25 10.02
CA THR A 216 -11.47 -7.75 11.38
C THR A 216 -11.51 -6.21 11.42
N GLN A 217 -10.99 -5.53 10.39
CA GLN A 217 -11.05 -4.06 10.29
C GLN A 217 -12.49 -3.56 10.19
N GLU A 218 -13.33 -4.23 9.40
CA GLU A 218 -14.76 -3.89 9.31
C GLU A 218 -15.48 -4.10 10.65
N THR A 219 -15.18 -5.17 11.36
CA THR A 219 -15.73 -5.42 12.70
C THR A 219 -15.30 -4.33 13.69
N LEU A 220 -14.03 -3.95 13.67
CA LEU A 220 -13.49 -2.89 14.52
C LEU A 220 -14.14 -1.53 14.21
N TYR A 221 -14.36 -1.22 12.93
CA TYR A 221 -15.08 0.00 12.54
C TYR A 221 -16.49 0.04 13.12
N ARG A 222 -17.24 -1.08 13.03
CA ARG A 222 -18.60 -1.16 13.60
C ARG A 222 -18.60 -0.99 15.11
N LEU A 223 -17.66 -1.59 15.80
CA LEU A 223 -17.50 -1.41 17.25
C LEU A 223 -17.22 0.04 17.63
N LYS A 224 -16.25 0.70 16.96
CA LYS A 224 -15.96 2.12 17.19
C LYS A 224 -17.19 3.01 16.95
N LYS A 225 -17.99 2.68 15.93
CA LYS A 225 -19.21 3.44 15.63
C LYS A 225 -20.26 3.26 16.72
N LEU A 226 -20.47 2.05 17.20
CA LEU A 226 -21.41 1.76 18.31
C LEU A 226 -20.97 2.44 19.60
N GLU A 227 -19.69 2.40 19.97
CA GLU A 227 -19.15 3.10 21.13
C GLU A 227 -19.43 4.63 21.08
N LEU A 228 -19.23 5.22 19.90
CA LEU A 228 -19.50 6.64 19.70
C LEU A 228 -20.97 7.00 19.81
N GLU A 229 -21.86 6.13 19.34
CA GLU A 229 -23.31 6.30 19.46
C GLU A 229 -23.76 6.18 20.93
N GLN A 230 -23.25 5.19 21.65
CA GLN A 230 -23.51 5.03 23.09
C GLN A 230 -23.02 6.21 23.90
N ASN A 231 -21.80 6.68 23.65
CA ASN A 231 -21.26 7.86 24.35
C ASN A 231 -22.07 9.13 24.07
N LYS A 232 -22.57 9.33 22.85
CA LYS A 232 -23.47 10.45 22.54
C LYS A 232 -24.78 10.35 23.29
N THR A 233 -25.35 9.16 23.41
CA THR A 233 -26.60 8.93 24.15
C THR A 233 -26.41 9.17 25.64
N ALA A 234 -25.28 8.71 26.21
CA ALA A 234 -24.94 8.93 27.61
C ALA A 234 -24.73 10.44 27.95
N VAL A 235 -24.06 11.18 27.06
CA VAL A 235 -23.87 12.63 27.23
C VAL A 235 -25.19 13.42 27.13
N ASN A 236 -26.08 12.99 26.24
CA ASN A 236 -27.38 13.66 26.05
C ASN A 236 -28.44 13.26 27.09
N ASN A 237 -28.22 12.21 27.88
CA ASN A 237 -29.10 11.76 28.95
C ASN A 237 -28.32 11.49 30.25
N PRO A 238 -27.84 12.54 30.93
CA PRO A 238 -26.98 12.39 32.12
C PRO A 238 -27.76 11.87 33.37
N LEU A 239 -29.06 11.59 33.25
CA LEU A 239 -29.93 11.09 34.31
C LEU A 239 -30.42 9.65 34.09
N ALA A 240 -29.92 8.94 33.10
CA ALA A 240 -30.18 7.50 32.95
C ALA A 240 -29.35 6.73 33.99
N PRO A 241 -29.96 5.83 34.81
CA PRO A 241 -29.28 5.11 35.87
C PRO A 241 -28.19 4.15 35.36
#